data_91b1349897c68c115b6bffb84a9b3ee6
#
_entry.id   91b1349897c68c115b6bffb84a9b3ee6
#
_cell.length_a   1.000
_cell.length_b   1.000
_cell.length_c   1.000
_cell.angle_alpha   90.00
_cell.angle_beta   90.00
_cell.angle_gamma   90.00
#
_symmetry.space_group_name_H-M   'P 1'
#
loop_
_entity.id
_entity.type
_entity.pdbx_description
1 polymer ?
#
loop_
_entity_poly.entity_id
_entity_poly.type
_entity_poly.pdbx_seq_one_letter_code
_entity_poly.pdbx_strand_id
1 'polypeptide(L)'
;PKELQDLLFQLDSPYRVMVLLAATTGLRRSELFALKWDDIDFSSKTLNVRRAIYNQIVGNCKTEGSSRPLPLDQSIAKALWLWKEQSDYSKPDDWVFASPRRFGKMPYWPAILLRRIVRPAAIRAGITKWIGWHTFRHSYATSLIANGENIKVVQELMRHGSARITVDIYSQARNPEKRAAQQRLVQMILPEEKIRPVVASSMSRSTQHYLDGVAELSATELQMMWSALDQEELFM
;
A
#
# COMPACT_ATOMS: atom_id res chain seq x y z
N PRO A 1 -2.14 3.88 8.13
CA PRO A 1 -2.99 5.07 7.88
C PRO A 1 -2.71 6.19 8.88
N LYS A 2 -2.65 5.91 10.18
CA LYS A 2 -2.47 6.93 11.23
C LYS A 2 -1.18 7.76 11.03
N GLU A 3 -0.03 7.13 10.88
CA GLU A 3 1.25 7.82 10.64
C GLU A 3 1.20 8.78 9.44
N LEU A 4 0.47 8.42 8.38
CA LEU A 4 0.31 9.29 7.22
C LEU A 4 -0.54 10.53 7.56
N GLN A 5 -1.62 10.35 8.34
CA GLN A 5 -2.46 11.45 8.81
C GLN A 5 -1.64 12.41 9.69
N ASP A 6 -0.88 11.86 10.64
CA ASP A 6 -0.03 12.63 11.54
C ASP A 6 1.06 13.40 10.75
N LEU A 7 1.66 12.77 9.73
CA LEU A 7 2.61 13.43 8.83
C LEU A 7 1.96 14.58 8.04
N LEU A 8 0.79 14.33 7.44
CA LEU A 8 0.08 15.35 6.66
C LEU A 8 -0.32 16.56 7.53
N PHE A 9 -0.61 16.34 8.81
CA PHE A 9 -0.89 17.41 9.77
C PHE A 9 0.32 18.31 10.02
N GLN A 10 1.54 17.77 9.94
CA GLN A 10 2.80 18.51 10.12
C GLN A 10 3.28 19.27 8.87
N LEU A 11 2.54 19.19 7.76
CA LEU A 11 2.94 19.77 6.49
C LEU A 11 1.95 20.83 6.03
N ASP A 12 2.47 21.94 5.51
CA ASP A 12 1.70 22.95 4.79
C ASP A 12 1.74 22.74 3.28
N SER A 13 0.86 23.43 2.53
CA SER A 13 0.93 23.44 1.06
C SER A 13 2.21 24.15 0.60
N PRO A 14 2.85 23.68 -0.48
CA PRO A 14 2.45 22.57 -1.36
C PRO A 14 2.87 21.18 -0.86
N TYR A 15 3.64 21.08 0.21
CA TYR A 15 4.27 19.84 0.65
C TYR A 15 3.24 18.79 1.11
N ARG A 16 2.18 19.27 1.77
CA ARG A 16 1.03 18.43 2.15
C ARG A 16 0.39 17.78 0.93
N VAL A 17 0.15 18.55 -0.12
CA VAL A 17 -0.48 18.07 -1.37
C VAL A 17 0.44 17.09 -2.10
N MET A 18 1.76 17.33 -2.11
CA MET A 18 2.75 16.40 -2.69
C MET A 18 2.73 15.04 -2.00
N VAL A 19 2.76 15.03 -0.67
CA VAL A 19 2.75 13.79 0.12
C VAL A 19 1.40 13.09 0.00
N LEU A 20 0.29 13.83 0.07
CA LEU A 20 -1.05 13.30 -0.14
C LEU A 20 -1.15 12.58 -1.50
N LEU A 21 -0.78 13.27 -2.57
CA LEU A 21 -0.85 12.71 -3.93
C LEU A 21 0.06 11.48 -4.08
N ALA A 22 1.30 11.52 -3.55
CA ALA A 22 2.21 10.38 -3.56
C ALA A 22 1.64 9.15 -2.85
N ALA A 23 0.97 9.36 -1.71
CA ALA A 23 0.46 8.29 -0.86
C ALA A 23 -0.89 7.72 -1.32
N THR A 24 -1.64 8.45 -2.15
CA THR A 24 -3.00 8.06 -2.57
C THR A 24 -3.12 7.67 -4.04
N THR A 25 -2.10 7.94 -4.85
CA THR A 25 -2.10 7.58 -6.28
C THR A 25 -1.02 6.57 -6.65
N GLY A 26 -0.07 6.33 -5.76
CA GLY A 26 1.07 5.47 -6.03
C GLY A 26 1.96 5.93 -7.17
N LEU A 27 1.94 7.20 -7.56
CA LEU A 27 2.84 7.78 -8.56
C LEU A 27 4.32 7.51 -8.21
N ARG A 28 5.12 7.22 -9.23
CA ARG A 28 6.58 7.21 -9.05
C ARG A 28 7.07 8.63 -8.78
N ARG A 29 8.14 8.77 -7.98
CA ARG A 29 8.76 10.08 -7.71
C ARG A 29 8.97 10.91 -8.98
N SER A 30 9.51 10.27 -10.04
CA SER A 30 9.79 10.94 -11.31
C SER A 30 8.53 11.40 -12.05
N GLU A 31 7.41 10.73 -11.87
CA GLU A 31 6.12 11.05 -12.46
C GLU A 31 5.44 12.17 -11.67
N LEU A 32 5.41 12.05 -10.33
CA LEU A 32 4.82 13.04 -9.42
C LEU A 32 5.37 14.45 -9.66
N PHE A 33 6.70 14.57 -9.76
CA PHE A 33 7.34 15.87 -9.95
C PHE A 33 7.36 16.33 -11.41
N ALA A 34 6.93 15.49 -12.36
CA ALA A 34 6.78 15.85 -13.75
C ALA A 34 5.36 16.24 -14.15
N LEU A 35 4.43 16.32 -13.19
CA LEU A 35 3.04 16.70 -13.46
C LEU A 35 2.95 18.18 -13.83
N LYS A 36 2.16 18.46 -14.86
CA LYS A 36 1.69 19.79 -15.24
C LYS A 36 0.20 19.90 -15.00
N TRP A 37 -0.34 21.12 -14.96
CA TRP A 37 -1.76 21.31 -14.70
C TRP A 37 -2.66 20.76 -15.80
N ASP A 38 -2.22 20.72 -17.06
CA ASP A 38 -2.95 20.09 -18.16
C ASP A 38 -2.95 18.54 -18.14
N ASP A 39 -2.21 17.94 -17.22
CA ASP A 39 -2.29 16.50 -16.94
C ASP A 39 -3.49 16.13 -16.07
N ILE A 40 -4.14 17.12 -15.43
CA ILE A 40 -5.23 16.92 -14.49
C ILE A 40 -6.54 17.38 -15.12
N ASP A 41 -7.42 16.42 -15.39
CA ASP A 41 -8.80 16.71 -15.76
C ASP A 41 -9.66 16.71 -14.49
N PHE A 42 -10.02 17.90 -14.03
CA PHE A 42 -10.84 18.08 -12.85
C PHE A 42 -12.30 17.70 -13.08
N SER A 43 -12.79 17.75 -14.33
CA SER A 43 -14.17 17.41 -14.67
C SER A 43 -14.39 15.90 -14.62
N SER A 44 -13.52 15.14 -15.27
CA SER A 44 -13.57 13.67 -15.26
C SER A 44 -12.86 13.07 -14.03
N LYS A 45 -12.19 13.90 -13.22
CA LYS A 45 -11.38 13.48 -12.07
C LYS A 45 -10.36 12.42 -12.46
N THR A 46 -9.59 12.73 -13.49
CA THR A 46 -8.52 11.85 -13.98
C THR A 46 -7.18 12.57 -14.03
N LEU A 47 -6.12 11.80 -13.81
CA LEU A 47 -4.74 12.26 -13.88
C LEU A 47 -4.02 11.48 -14.98
N ASN A 48 -3.49 12.18 -15.96
CA ASN A 48 -2.75 11.63 -17.08
C ASN A 48 -1.24 11.75 -16.82
N VAL A 49 -0.53 10.64 -16.78
CA VAL A 49 0.92 10.64 -16.58
C VAL A 49 1.61 10.59 -17.94
N ARG A 50 2.03 11.76 -18.44
CA ARG A 50 2.60 11.89 -19.81
C ARG A 50 4.11 11.88 -19.81
N ARG A 51 4.75 12.28 -18.70
CA ARG A 51 6.20 12.48 -18.61
C ARG A 51 6.77 12.04 -17.26
N ALA A 52 8.09 11.92 -17.22
CA ALA A 52 8.84 11.67 -16.00
C ALA A 52 10.06 12.61 -15.96
N ILE A 53 10.52 12.98 -14.76
CA ILE A 53 11.70 13.81 -14.59
C ILE A 53 12.75 13.08 -13.75
N TYR A 54 13.96 13.04 -14.25
CA TYR A 54 15.10 12.45 -13.56
C TYR A 54 16.29 13.42 -13.61
N ASN A 55 16.84 13.78 -12.47
CA ASN A 55 17.91 14.76 -12.35
C ASN A 55 17.63 16.06 -13.13
N GLN A 56 16.40 16.57 -13.05
CA GLN A 56 15.91 17.76 -13.76
C GLN A 56 15.87 17.60 -15.30
N ILE A 57 16.08 16.41 -15.84
CA ILE A 57 15.88 16.11 -17.25
C ILE A 57 14.48 15.54 -17.42
N VAL A 58 13.68 16.18 -18.26
CA VAL A 58 12.32 15.75 -18.60
C VAL A 58 12.41 14.73 -19.74
N GLY A 59 11.76 13.61 -19.57
CA GLY A 59 11.67 12.56 -20.58
C GLY A 59 10.27 11.94 -20.63
N ASN A 60 10.06 11.08 -21.60
CA ASN A 60 8.83 10.30 -21.72
C ASN A 60 8.73 9.23 -20.62
N CYS A 61 7.52 8.76 -20.34
CA CYS A 61 7.33 7.62 -19.47
C CYS A 61 8.05 6.38 -20.00
N LYS A 62 8.72 5.63 -19.11
CA LYS A 62 9.54 4.46 -19.49
C LYS A 62 8.75 3.28 -20.09
N THR A 63 7.45 3.19 -19.85
CA THR A 63 6.59 2.07 -20.28
C THR A 63 5.21 2.57 -20.67
N GLU A 64 4.57 1.90 -21.62
CA GLU A 64 3.18 2.17 -22.01
C GLU A 64 2.21 2.09 -20.83
N GLY A 65 2.42 1.16 -19.90
CA GLY A 65 1.64 1.07 -18.67
C GLY A 65 1.72 2.32 -17.80
N SER A 66 2.81 3.11 -17.91
CA SER A 66 2.98 4.35 -17.14
C SER A 66 2.13 5.51 -17.66
N SER A 67 1.65 5.46 -18.91
CA SER A 67 0.81 6.50 -19.53
C SER A 67 -0.69 6.33 -19.28
N ARG A 68 -1.11 5.23 -18.62
CA ARG A 68 -2.53 5.01 -18.34
C ARG A 68 -3.07 6.07 -17.39
N PRO A 69 -4.29 6.61 -17.66
CA PRO A 69 -4.96 7.54 -16.75
C PRO A 69 -5.19 6.92 -15.37
N LEU A 70 -5.04 7.72 -14.35
CA LEU A 70 -5.34 7.36 -12.96
C LEU A 70 -6.63 8.05 -12.52
N PRO A 71 -7.57 7.36 -11.88
CA PRO A 71 -8.71 8.00 -11.25
C PRO A 71 -8.22 8.82 -10.05
N LEU A 72 -8.80 10.01 -9.88
CA LEU A 72 -8.62 10.86 -8.71
C LEU A 72 -9.89 10.82 -7.86
N ASP A 73 -9.75 10.49 -6.60
CA ASP A 73 -10.80 10.71 -5.62
C ASP A 73 -11.17 12.20 -5.54
N GLN A 74 -12.44 12.48 -5.26
CA GLN A 74 -12.95 13.86 -5.19
C GLN A 74 -12.19 14.73 -4.17
N SER A 75 -11.80 14.16 -3.04
CA SER A 75 -11.06 14.90 -2.00
C SER A 75 -9.64 15.25 -2.46
N ILE A 76 -9.01 14.37 -3.24
CA ILE A 76 -7.70 14.61 -3.82
C ILE A 76 -7.78 15.67 -4.93
N ALA A 77 -8.79 15.55 -5.79
CA ALA A 77 -9.04 16.56 -6.84
C ALA A 77 -9.30 17.95 -6.23
N LYS A 78 -10.08 18.02 -5.14
CA LYS A 78 -10.33 19.24 -4.39
C LYS A 78 -9.04 19.82 -3.78
N ALA A 79 -8.18 18.97 -3.18
CA ALA A 79 -6.91 19.43 -2.62
C ALA A 79 -5.97 19.98 -3.70
N LEU A 80 -5.93 19.36 -4.88
CA LEU A 80 -5.17 19.84 -6.03
C LEU A 80 -5.72 21.16 -6.57
N TRP A 81 -7.06 21.28 -6.65
CA TRP A 81 -7.70 22.53 -7.07
C TRP A 81 -7.37 23.69 -6.13
N LEU A 82 -7.51 23.49 -4.81
CA LEU A 82 -7.17 24.49 -3.81
C LEU A 82 -5.69 24.89 -3.88
N TRP A 83 -4.80 23.94 -4.16
CA TRP A 83 -3.39 24.24 -4.38
C TRP A 83 -3.17 25.04 -5.68
N LYS A 84 -3.90 24.74 -6.75
CA LYS A 84 -3.84 25.49 -8.00
C LYS A 84 -4.19 26.95 -7.82
N GLU A 85 -5.25 27.24 -7.06
CA GLU A 85 -5.71 28.60 -6.75
C GLU A 85 -4.69 29.38 -5.90
N GLN A 86 -3.88 28.68 -5.09
CA GLN A 86 -2.84 29.29 -4.24
C GLN A 86 -1.48 29.43 -4.95
N SER A 87 -1.31 28.79 -6.09
CA SER A 87 -0.02 28.72 -6.78
C SER A 87 0.17 29.90 -7.72
N ASP A 88 1.33 30.57 -7.64
CA ASP A 88 1.74 31.58 -8.63
C ASP A 88 1.94 30.99 -10.04
N TYR A 89 2.02 29.66 -10.14
CA TYR A 89 2.26 28.90 -11.37
C TYR A 89 1.07 27.98 -11.63
N SER A 90 -0.01 28.52 -12.18
CA SER A 90 -1.30 27.80 -12.36
C SER A 90 -1.74 27.65 -13.81
N LYS A 91 -0.92 28.05 -14.78
CA LYS A 91 -1.22 27.88 -16.21
C LYS A 91 -1.18 26.39 -16.59
N PRO A 92 -1.88 25.98 -17.66
CA PRO A 92 -1.89 24.57 -18.09
C PRO A 92 -0.50 23.95 -18.24
N ASP A 93 0.48 24.69 -18.77
CA ASP A 93 1.84 24.26 -19.00
C ASP A 93 2.77 24.37 -17.79
N ASP A 94 2.33 24.99 -16.71
CA ASP A 94 3.12 25.10 -15.49
C ASP A 94 3.17 23.74 -14.75
N TRP A 95 4.26 23.53 -14.02
CA TRP A 95 4.39 22.37 -13.16
C TRP A 95 3.43 22.48 -11.97
N VAL A 96 2.73 21.39 -11.66
CA VAL A 96 1.87 21.31 -10.47
C VAL A 96 2.66 21.67 -9.21
N PHE A 97 3.92 21.24 -9.16
CA PHE A 97 4.85 21.51 -8.07
C PHE A 97 6.04 22.34 -8.58
N ALA A 98 5.73 23.51 -9.14
CA ALA A 98 6.73 24.44 -9.63
C ALA A 98 7.62 24.98 -8.50
N SER A 99 8.92 25.08 -8.74
CA SER A 99 9.88 25.62 -7.78
C SER A 99 9.96 27.15 -7.88
N PRO A 100 9.59 27.90 -6.83
CA PRO A 100 9.77 29.36 -6.82
C PRO A 100 11.23 29.78 -6.99
N ARG A 101 12.17 29.01 -6.46
CA ARG A 101 13.61 29.27 -6.60
C ARG A 101 14.11 29.21 -8.05
N ARG A 102 13.33 28.58 -8.92
CA ARG A 102 13.60 28.45 -10.34
C ARG A 102 12.58 29.24 -11.17
N PHE A 103 11.88 30.18 -10.55
CA PHE A 103 10.87 31.02 -11.21
C PHE A 103 9.84 30.20 -12.00
N GLY A 104 9.42 29.05 -11.43
CA GLY A 104 8.46 28.15 -12.07
C GLY A 104 8.97 27.33 -13.25
N LYS A 105 10.17 27.61 -13.77
CA LYS A 105 10.71 26.92 -14.95
C LYS A 105 10.99 25.42 -14.73
N MET A 106 11.18 25.02 -13.49
CA MET A 106 11.45 23.63 -13.10
C MET A 106 10.63 23.27 -11.86
N PRO A 107 10.27 22.01 -11.67
CA PRO A 107 9.62 21.58 -10.43
C PRO A 107 10.61 21.57 -9.27
N TYR A 108 10.10 21.40 -8.08
CA TYR A 108 10.91 21.18 -6.88
C TYR A 108 11.87 19.99 -7.04
N TRP A 109 13.02 20.07 -6.38
CA TRP A 109 13.96 18.98 -6.33
C TRP A 109 13.54 17.95 -5.26
N PRO A 110 13.12 16.72 -5.64
CA PRO A 110 12.51 15.77 -4.72
C PRO A 110 13.40 15.37 -3.53
N ALA A 111 14.71 15.22 -3.77
CA ALA A 111 15.67 14.83 -2.71
C ALA A 111 15.84 15.93 -1.66
N ILE A 112 15.84 17.20 -2.09
CA ILE A 112 15.95 18.35 -1.18
C ILE A 112 14.68 18.44 -0.32
N LEU A 113 13.51 18.33 -0.93
CA LEU A 113 12.23 18.34 -0.21
C LEU A 113 12.16 17.23 0.82
N LEU A 114 12.52 16.02 0.41
CA LEU A 114 12.51 14.88 1.32
C LEU A 114 13.39 15.13 2.54
N ARG A 115 14.63 15.61 2.32
CA ARG A 115 15.59 15.84 3.39
C ARG A 115 15.23 17.01 4.29
N ARG A 116 14.77 18.14 3.71
CA ARG A 116 14.59 19.39 4.45
C ARG A 116 13.19 19.62 4.99
N ILE A 117 12.18 18.97 4.42
CA ILE A 117 10.78 19.21 4.75
C ILE A 117 10.11 17.93 5.25
N VAL A 118 10.04 16.89 4.42
CA VAL A 118 9.21 15.71 4.70
C VAL A 118 9.77 14.89 5.87
N ARG A 119 11.08 14.62 5.92
CA ARG A 119 11.68 13.87 7.03
C ARG A 119 11.63 14.61 8.36
N PRO A 120 11.94 15.90 8.46
CA PRO A 120 11.73 16.66 9.70
C PRO A 120 10.28 16.66 10.15
N ALA A 121 9.32 16.77 9.23
CA ALA A 121 7.90 16.68 9.54
C ALA A 121 7.52 15.27 10.05
N ALA A 122 8.09 14.21 9.48
CA ALA A 122 7.87 12.84 9.95
C ALA A 122 8.41 12.63 11.38
N ILE A 123 9.58 13.18 11.70
CA ILE A 123 10.13 13.14 13.06
C ILE A 123 9.18 13.85 14.04
N ARG A 124 8.67 15.04 13.69
CA ARG A 124 7.69 15.75 14.53
C ARG A 124 6.38 14.97 14.69
N ALA A 125 6.00 14.19 13.69
CA ALA A 125 4.86 13.28 13.74
C ALA A 125 5.14 11.97 14.52
N GLY A 126 6.30 11.82 15.15
CA GLY A 126 6.68 10.61 15.89
C GLY A 126 7.06 9.42 15.01
N ILE A 127 7.30 9.64 13.71
CA ILE A 127 7.68 8.56 12.77
C ILE A 127 9.21 8.39 12.82
N THR A 128 9.68 7.31 13.45
CA THR A 128 11.10 7.02 13.63
C THR A 128 11.73 6.24 12.47
N LYS A 129 10.91 5.55 11.69
CA LYS A 129 11.39 4.77 10.54
C LYS A 129 11.83 5.67 9.38
N TRP A 130 12.79 5.15 8.60
CA TRP A 130 13.25 5.85 7.42
C TRP A 130 12.16 5.93 6.36
N ILE A 131 11.84 7.14 5.90
CA ILE A 131 10.88 7.38 4.83
C ILE A 131 11.53 8.00 3.59
N GLY A 132 11.00 7.62 2.43
CA GLY A 132 11.36 8.14 1.13
C GLY A 132 10.13 8.25 0.23
N TRP A 133 10.28 8.83 -0.98
CA TRP A 133 9.16 8.90 -1.93
C TRP A 133 8.62 7.53 -2.34
N HIS A 134 9.48 6.52 -2.40
CA HIS A 134 9.05 5.14 -2.66
C HIS A 134 8.27 4.53 -1.50
N THR A 135 8.51 4.97 -0.28
CA THR A 135 7.76 4.50 0.91
C THR A 135 6.26 4.80 0.75
N PHE A 136 5.90 5.99 0.27
CA PHE A 136 4.48 6.34 0.05
C PHE A 136 3.83 5.42 -0.99
N ARG A 137 4.53 5.15 -2.10
CA ARG A 137 4.05 4.22 -3.12
C ARG A 137 3.92 2.78 -2.59
N HIS A 138 4.89 2.31 -1.80
CA HIS A 138 4.81 1.00 -1.14
C HIS A 138 3.64 0.94 -0.15
N SER A 139 3.48 1.98 0.68
CA SER A 139 2.36 2.06 1.64
C SER A 139 1.00 2.07 0.93
N TYR A 140 0.88 2.74 -0.21
CA TYR A 140 -0.33 2.72 -1.03
C TYR A 140 -0.67 1.30 -1.49
N ALA A 141 0.28 0.59 -2.11
CA ALA A 141 0.08 -0.79 -2.56
C ALA A 141 -0.27 -1.73 -1.39
N THR A 142 0.49 -1.63 -0.29
CA THR A 142 0.25 -2.45 0.91
C THR A 142 -1.12 -2.18 1.53
N SER A 143 -1.55 -0.91 1.57
CA SER A 143 -2.86 -0.54 2.10
C SER A 143 -4.00 -1.06 1.23
N LEU A 144 -3.89 -1.00 -0.10
CA LEU A 144 -4.88 -1.59 -1.00
C LEU A 144 -5.00 -3.11 -0.78
N ILE A 145 -3.86 -3.79 -0.68
CA ILE A 145 -3.81 -5.22 -0.42
C ILE A 145 -4.42 -5.56 0.95
N ALA A 146 -4.08 -4.80 1.99
CA ALA A 146 -4.61 -4.99 3.33
C ALA A 146 -6.13 -4.76 3.42
N ASN A 147 -6.67 -3.87 2.57
CA ASN A 147 -8.11 -3.67 2.43
C ASN A 147 -8.81 -4.75 1.58
N GLY A 148 -8.09 -5.76 1.10
CA GLY A 148 -8.66 -6.87 0.34
C GLY A 148 -8.85 -6.61 -1.15
N GLU A 149 -8.26 -5.54 -1.69
CA GLU A 149 -8.36 -5.22 -3.11
C GLU A 149 -7.74 -6.32 -3.98
N ASN A 150 -8.36 -6.57 -5.13
CA ASN A 150 -7.88 -7.57 -6.08
C ASN A 150 -6.47 -7.20 -6.58
N ILE A 151 -5.56 -8.19 -6.61
CA ILE A 151 -4.16 -7.99 -7.07
C ILE A 151 -4.09 -7.34 -8.45
N LYS A 152 -5.02 -7.69 -9.35
CA LYS A 152 -5.08 -7.12 -10.70
C LYS A 152 -5.43 -5.63 -10.66
N VAL A 153 -6.37 -5.24 -9.81
CA VAL A 153 -6.74 -3.84 -9.57
C VAL A 153 -5.53 -3.07 -8.99
N VAL A 154 -4.86 -3.65 -7.99
CA VAL A 154 -3.64 -3.05 -7.41
C VAL A 154 -2.55 -2.89 -8.47
N GLN A 155 -2.33 -3.90 -9.33
CA GLN A 155 -1.36 -3.84 -10.42
C GLN A 155 -1.67 -2.68 -11.38
N GLU A 156 -2.94 -2.51 -11.74
CA GLU A 156 -3.39 -1.46 -12.65
C GLU A 156 -3.26 -0.07 -12.04
N LEU A 157 -3.70 0.13 -10.80
CA LEU A 157 -3.54 1.39 -10.06
C LEU A 157 -2.07 1.75 -9.87
N MET A 158 -1.21 0.76 -9.60
CA MET A 158 0.23 0.94 -9.49
C MET A 158 0.91 1.12 -10.85
N ARG A 159 0.23 0.83 -11.95
CA ARG A 159 0.79 0.88 -13.31
C ARG A 159 2.09 0.07 -13.42
N HIS A 160 2.09 -1.13 -12.82
CA HIS A 160 3.19 -2.07 -12.92
C HIS A 160 3.15 -2.79 -14.27
N GLY A 161 4.23 -2.73 -15.03
CA GLY A 161 4.36 -3.46 -16.30
C GLY A 161 4.41 -4.99 -16.12
N SER A 162 4.72 -5.47 -14.91
CA SER A 162 4.74 -6.89 -14.57
C SER A 162 3.93 -7.16 -13.30
N ALA A 163 3.11 -8.20 -13.33
CA ALA A 163 2.35 -8.66 -12.16
C ALA A 163 3.29 -9.14 -11.02
N ARG A 164 4.49 -9.63 -11.36
CA ARG A 164 5.47 -10.13 -10.39
C ARG A 164 5.77 -9.12 -9.29
N ILE A 165 5.98 -7.86 -9.65
CA ILE A 165 6.29 -6.80 -8.67
C ILE A 165 5.13 -6.61 -7.68
N THR A 166 3.89 -6.71 -8.14
CA THR A 166 2.70 -6.61 -7.26
C THR A 166 2.55 -7.84 -6.40
N VAL A 167 2.82 -9.04 -6.94
CA VAL A 167 2.79 -10.31 -6.22
C VAL A 167 3.87 -10.35 -5.14
N ASP A 168 5.08 -9.82 -5.39
CA ASP A 168 6.15 -9.75 -4.39
C ASP A 168 5.75 -8.88 -3.18
N ILE A 169 5.10 -7.74 -3.43
CA ILE A 169 4.54 -6.90 -2.35
C ILE A 169 3.45 -7.65 -1.57
N TYR A 170 2.60 -8.38 -2.30
CA TYR A 170 1.51 -9.17 -1.73
C TYR A 170 2.01 -10.35 -0.87
N SER A 171 3.08 -11.02 -1.27
CA SER A 171 3.63 -12.16 -0.53
C SER A 171 4.22 -11.76 0.82
N GLN A 172 4.77 -10.54 0.93
CA GLN A 172 5.32 -10.00 2.17
C GLN A 172 4.24 -9.60 3.20
N ALA A 173 3.02 -9.29 2.74
CA ALA A 173 1.93 -8.81 3.60
C ALA A 173 1.09 -9.91 4.29
N ARG A 174 1.30 -11.22 4.00
CA ARG A 174 0.21 -12.22 4.07
C ARG A 174 0.34 -13.43 5.00
N ASN A 175 1.04 -13.41 6.10
CA ASN A 175 1.00 -14.60 6.98
C ASN A 175 -0.32 -14.78 7.77
N PRO A 176 -1.00 -13.74 8.31
CA PRO A 176 -2.29 -13.90 9.01
C PRO A 176 -3.46 -14.21 8.07
N GLU A 177 -3.46 -13.66 6.86
CA GLU A 177 -4.58 -13.76 5.93
C GLU A 177 -4.70 -15.13 5.25
N LYS A 178 -3.60 -15.88 5.12
CA LYS A 178 -3.63 -17.25 4.58
C LYS A 178 -4.48 -18.18 5.46
N ARG A 179 -4.30 -18.07 6.77
CA ARG A 179 -5.10 -18.85 7.75
C ARG A 179 -6.57 -18.46 7.70
N ALA A 180 -6.87 -17.17 7.68
CA ALA A 180 -8.25 -16.69 7.60
C ALA A 180 -8.94 -17.09 6.27
N ALA A 181 -8.21 -17.07 5.15
CA ALA A 181 -8.74 -17.53 3.86
C ALA A 181 -9.03 -19.03 3.87
N GLN A 182 -8.12 -19.83 4.41
CA GLN A 182 -8.31 -21.27 4.56
C GLN A 182 -9.49 -21.58 5.49
N GLN A 183 -9.60 -20.85 6.61
CA GLN A 183 -10.69 -21.02 7.57
C GLN A 183 -12.05 -20.70 6.93
N ARG A 184 -12.16 -19.61 6.17
CA ARG A 184 -13.39 -19.28 5.42
C ARG A 184 -13.77 -20.38 4.44
N LEU A 185 -12.80 -20.93 3.69
CA LEU A 185 -13.06 -22.01 2.77
C LEU A 185 -13.51 -23.27 3.50
N VAL A 186 -12.84 -23.64 4.59
CA VAL A 186 -13.22 -24.78 5.42
C VAL A 186 -14.63 -24.62 5.98
N GLN A 187 -14.99 -23.44 6.48
CA GLN A 187 -16.34 -23.14 6.97
C GLN A 187 -17.42 -23.25 5.87
N MET A 188 -17.08 -22.89 4.62
CA MET A 188 -17.99 -23.05 3.48
C MET A 188 -18.21 -24.51 3.10
N ILE A 189 -17.16 -25.34 3.18
CA ILE A 189 -17.18 -26.77 2.78
C ILE A 189 -17.69 -27.64 3.92
N LEU A 190 -17.30 -27.33 5.16
CA LEU A 190 -17.62 -28.06 6.38
C LEU A 190 -18.28 -27.12 7.39
N PRO A 191 -19.58 -26.78 7.25
CA PRO A 191 -20.32 -26.05 8.27
C PRO A 191 -20.27 -26.81 9.61
N GLU A 192 -20.03 -26.10 10.72
CA GLU A 192 -19.86 -26.69 12.05
C GLU A 192 -21.00 -27.65 12.46
N GLU A 193 -22.22 -27.39 12.01
CA GLU A 193 -23.38 -28.24 12.22
C GLU A 193 -23.26 -29.66 11.61
N LYS A 194 -22.40 -29.84 10.58
CA LYS A 194 -22.20 -31.13 9.89
C LYS A 194 -20.99 -31.90 10.40
N ILE A 195 -20.11 -31.31 11.19
CA ILE A 195 -18.91 -31.97 11.72
C ILE A 195 -19.24 -32.82 12.97
N ARG A 196 -20.17 -32.36 13.81
CA ARG A 196 -20.54 -33.04 15.06
C ARG A 196 -21.07 -34.50 14.91
N PRO A 197 -21.91 -34.85 13.92
CA PRO A 197 -22.43 -36.23 13.84
C PRO A 197 -21.43 -37.23 13.31
N VAL A 198 -20.44 -36.83 12.51
CA VAL A 198 -19.50 -37.75 11.85
C VAL A 198 -18.44 -38.27 12.84
N VAL A 199 -18.06 -37.46 13.80
CA VAL A 199 -17.02 -37.80 14.78
C VAL A 199 -17.60 -38.64 15.94
N ALA A 200 -18.86 -38.41 16.30
CA ALA A 200 -19.48 -39.07 17.46
C ALA A 200 -19.94 -40.51 17.23
N SER A 201 -20.14 -40.96 15.98
CA SER A 201 -20.74 -42.28 15.68
C SER A 201 -19.74 -43.40 15.39
N SER A 202 -18.42 -43.16 15.28
CA SER A 202 -17.42 -44.14 14.89
C SER A 202 -16.20 -44.23 15.81
N MET A 203 -16.16 -43.54 16.92
CA MET A 203 -14.99 -43.57 17.81
C MET A 203 -15.10 -44.66 18.89
N SER A 204 -14.02 -45.45 19.02
CA SER A 204 -13.90 -46.39 20.14
C SER A 204 -13.75 -45.63 21.46
N ARG A 205 -14.15 -46.23 22.59
CA ARG A 205 -14.01 -45.64 23.93
C ARG A 205 -12.59 -45.12 24.24
N SER A 206 -11.57 -45.82 23.72
CA SER A 206 -10.18 -45.43 23.90
C SER A 206 -9.82 -44.13 23.14
N THR A 207 -10.39 -43.88 21.95
CA THR A 207 -10.17 -42.66 21.17
C THR A 207 -10.88 -41.50 21.78
N GLN A 208 -12.07 -41.69 22.39
CA GLN A 208 -12.79 -40.66 23.11
C GLN A 208 -12.00 -40.17 24.34
N HIS A 209 -11.44 -41.12 25.11
CA HIS A 209 -10.63 -40.78 26.28
C HIS A 209 -9.34 -40.02 25.94
N TYR A 210 -8.75 -40.31 24.77
CA TYR A 210 -7.58 -39.59 24.26
C TYR A 210 -7.92 -38.16 23.86
N LEU A 211 -9.06 -37.92 23.22
CA LEU A 211 -9.51 -36.58 22.80
C LEU A 211 -9.95 -35.71 23.98
N ASP A 212 -10.59 -36.33 24.99
CA ASP A 212 -10.97 -35.62 26.22
C ASP A 212 -9.70 -35.15 26.99
N GLY A 213 -8.65 -35.98 27.00
CA GLY A 213 -7.34 -35.60 27.58
C GLY A 213 -6.61 -34.50 26.80
N VAL A 214 -6.73 -34.46 25.45
CA VAL A 214 -6.14 -33.40 24.63
C VAL A 214 -6.91 -32.08 24.74
N ALA A 215 -8.22 -32.12 24.98
CA ALA A 215 -9.04 -30.94 25.14
C ALA A 215 -8.78 -30.18 26.47
N GLU A 216 -8.20 -30.87 27.47
CA GLU A 216 -7.83 -30.26 28.76
C GLU A 216 -6.39 -29.71 28.79
N LEU A 217 -5.59 -29.94 27.73
CA LEU A 217 -4.21 -29.47 27.67
C LEU A 217 -4.13 -27.96 27.37
N SER A 218 -3.29 -27.25 28.11
CA SER A 218 -2.95 -25.87 27.83
C SER A 218 -2.18 -25.72 26.52
N ALA A 219 -2.17 -24.52 25.94
CA ALA A 219 -1.43 -24.21 24.70
C ALA A 219 0.07 -24.55 24.79
N THR A 220 0.65 -24.47 25.99
CA THR A 220 2.07 -24.79 26.25
C THR A 220 2.31 -26.30 26.22
N GLU A 221 1.40 -27.10 26.79
CA GLU A 221 1.48 -28.57 26.79
C GLU A 221 1.27 -29.15 25.39
N LEU A 222 0.36 -28.57 24.60
CA LEU A 222 0.18 -28.91 23.20
C LEU A 222 1.46 -28.63 22.38
N GLN A 223 2.14 -27.52 22.65
CA GLN A 223 3.36 -27.16 21.95
C GLN A 223 4.53 -28.09 22.29
N MET A 224 4.63 -28.54 23.54
CA MET A 224 5.61 -29.55 23.95
C MET A 224 5.33 -30.92 23.32
N MET A 225 4.08 -31.32 23.21
CA MET A 225 3.68 -32.57 22.58
C MET A 225 4.00 -32.58 21.08
N TRP A 226 3.73 -31.50 20.36
CA TRP A 226 4.08 -31.35 18.95
C TRP A 226 5.60 -31.35 18.71
N SER A 227 6.39 -30.69 19.57
CA SER A 227 7.85 -30.70 19.44
C SER A 227 8.48 -32.06 19.72
N ALA A 228 7.84 -32.92 20.52
CA ALA A 228 8.28 -34.30 20.73
C ALA A 228 8.00 -35.21 19.53
N LEU A 229 6.85 -35.03 18.86
CA LEU A 229 6.49 -35.79 17.65
C LEU A 229 7.38 -35.43 16.43
N ASP A 230 7.77 -34.17 16.28
CA ASP A 230 8.71 -33.76 15.22
C ASP A 230 10.13 -34.32 15.40
N GLN A 231 10.52 -34.76 16.60
CA GLN A 231 11.81 -35.39 16.85
C GLN A 231 11.82 -36.92 16.52
N GLU A 232 10.65 -37.57 16.53
CA GLU A 232 10.56 -38.99 16.18
C GLU A 232 10.55 -39.24 14.65
N GLU A 233 10.08 -38.29 13.81
CA GLU A 233 10.16 -38.41 12.34
C GLU A 233 11.57 -38.22 11.76
N LEU A 234 12.57 -37.80 12.55
CA LEU A 234 13.96 -37.66 12.11
C LEU A 234 14.79 -38.92 12.27
N PHE A 235 14.21 -40.00 12.77
CA PHE A 235 14.92 -41.29 13.02
C PHE A 235 14.33 -42.52 12.28
N MET A 236 13.49 -42.31 11.29
CA MET A 236 13.12 -43.34 10.31
C MET A 236 13.46 -42.82 8.90
#